data_b056763c0732defc0289551a29654e26
#
_entry.id   b056763c0732defc0289551a29654e26
#
_cell.length_a   1.000
_cell.length_b   1.000
_cell.length_c   1.000
_cell.angle_alpha   90.00
_cell.angle_beta   90.00
_cell.angle_gamma   90.00
#
_symmetry.space_group_name_H-M   'P 1'
#
loop_
_entity.id
_entity.type
_entity.pdbx_description
1 polymer ?
#
loop_
_entity_poly.entity_id
_entity_poly.type
_entity_poly.pdbx_seq_one_letter_code
_entity_poly.pdbx_strand_id
1 'polypeptide(L)'
;VDREAPLIWLGKSYNVTRGSEDNLIDKIMCGDNYANNPECVIEGDYNLDNVGSYNLVFKATDSSGNVSKKKFILNVNEASSKKESNGVKSVTEFSDVIKNYKNDNTQIGIDVSKWQGDIDFSKLKSAGVEFVIIRIGSSTGINGENFIDSKFIQNIKNANSVGIPVGVYFYSYANSVDRAISDAKWIIENIKDYKVELPIAFDWENWGSFNTYELSFFGLTNMAKGLNQRN
;
A
#
# COMPACT_ATOMS: atom_id res chain seq x y z
N VAL A 1 14.80 20.74 19.85
CA VAL A 1 14.32 21.64 18.78
C VAL A 1 14.33 20.82 17.49
N ASP A 2 13.15 20.59 16.95
CA ASP A 2 12.97 19.93 15.66
C ASP A 2 13.48 20.83 14.53
N ARG A 3 14.17 20.23 13.55
CA ARG A 3 14.76 20.91 12.39
C ARG A 3 14.43 20.19 11.08
N GLU A 4 13.66 19.12 11.13
CA GLU A 4 13.26 18.36 9.98
C GLU A 4 11.89 18.84 9.53
N ALA A 5 11.70 18.99 8.22
CA ALA A 5 10.43 19.39 7.67
C ALA A 5 9.52 18.17 7.44
N PRO A 6 8.19 18.34 7.51
CA PRO A 6 7.24 17.24 7.29
C PRO A 6 7.45 16.55 5.96
N LEU A 7 7.22 15.25 5.91
CA LEU A 7 7.17 14.48 4.67
C LEU A 7 5.78 14.57 4.04
N ILE A 8 5.76 14.65 2.71
CA ILE A 8 4.55 14.67 1.91
C ILE A 8 4.59 13.49 0.94
N TRP A 9 3.56 12.62 1.00
CA TRP A 9 3.35 11.54 0.03
C TRP A 9 2.34 12.03 -1.00
N LEU A 10 2.84 12.33 -2.20
CA LEU A 10 2.08 12.99 -3.24
C LEU A 10 2.32 12.33 -4.58
N GLY A 11 1.24 11.96 -5.26
CA GLY A 11 1.29 11.56 -6.66
C GLY A 11 1.61 12.74 -7.59
N LYS A 12 2.02 12.46 -8.81
CA LYS A 12 2.28 13.50 -9.82
C LYS A 12 1.02 14.23 -10.25
N SER A 13 -0.11 13.51 -10.26
CA SER A 13 -1.42 14.06 -10.61
C SER A 13 -2.56 13.31 -9.93
N TYR A 14 -3.69 13.99 -9.78
CA TYR A 14 -4.96 13.43 -9.31
C TYR A 14 -6.05 13.72 -10.33
N ASN A 15 -6.95 12.75 -10.51
CA ASN A 15 -8.09 12.90 -11.40
C ASN A 15 -9.37 12.90 -10.57
N VAL A 16 -10.22 13.88 -10.78
CA VAL A 16 -11.55 13.99 -10.18
C VAL A 16 -12.59 14.21 -11.26
N THR A 17 -13.83 13.85 -10.98
CA THR A 17 -14.95 14.13 -11.87
C THR A 17 -15.52 15.53 -11.58
N ARG A 18 -15.93 16.26 -12.60
CA ARG A 18 -16.59 17.56 -12.44
C ARG A 18 -17.78 17.47 -11.47
N GLY A 19 -17.89 18.43 -10.56
CA GLY A 19 -18.91 18.45 -9.52
C GLY A 19 -18.68 17.44 -8.39
N SER A 20 -17.48 16.84 -8.30
CA SER A 20 -17.12 15.95 -7.20
C SER A 20 -17.09 16.74 -5.88
N GLU A 21 -17.69 16.17 -4.84
CA GLU A 21 -17.59 16.68 -3.46
C GLU A 21 -16.30 16.17 -2.76
N ASP A 22 -15.41 15.54 -3.51
CA ASP A 22 -14.16 14.98 -2.97
C ASP A 22 -13.30 16.06 -2.32
N ASN A 23 -12.97 15.86 -1.06
CA ASN A 23 -11.99 16.70 -0.39
C ASN A 23 -10.58 16.23 -0.82
N LEU A 24 -9.97 17.01 -1.72
CA LEU A 24 -8.66 16.65 -2.30
C LEU A 24 -7.57 16.52 -1.24
N ILE A 25 -7.64 17.28 -0.15
CA ILE A 25 -6.63 17.24 0.92
C ILE A 25 -6.59 15.87 1.62
N ASP A 26 -7.72 15.18 1.70
CA ASP A 26 -7.82 13.87 2.34
C ASP A 26 -7.16 12.74 1.50
N LYS A 27 -6.83 13.03 0.25
CA LYS A 27 -6.16 12.09 -0.67
C LYS A 27 -4.63 12.21 -0.63
N ILE A 28 -4.10 13.20 0.07
CA ILE A 28 -2.67 13.49 0.14
C ILE A 28 -2.23 13.35 1.59
N MET A 29 -1.21 12.52 1.80
CA MET A 29 -0.67 12.33 3.14
C MET A 29 0.50 13.24 3.40
N CYS A 30 0.52 13.79 4.61
CA CYS A 30 1.66 14.46 5.20
C CYS A 30 1.88 13.96 6.62
N GLY A 31 3.09 13.96 7.09
CA GLY A 31 3.43 13.50 8.43
C GLY A 31 4.79 14.02 8.85
N ASP A 32 5.04 14.02 10.15
CA ASP A 32 6.25 14.53 10.76
C ASP A 32 6.89 13.50 11.70
N ASN A 33 8.21 13.62 11.90
CA ASN A 33 8.97 12.71 12.74
C ASN A 33 8.91 13.07 14.23
N TYR A 34 8.52 14.30 14.57
CA TYR A 34 8.55 14.85 15.93
C TYR A 34 7.17 15.31 16.41
N ALA A 35 6.41 15.98 15.56
CA ALA A 35 5.13 16.58 15.94
C ALA A 35 3.94 15.73 15.46
N ASN A 36 2.89 15.73 16.25
CA ASN A 36 1.61 15.16 15.84
C ASN A 36 0.96 16.12 14.84
N ASN A 37 0.54 15.58 13.70
CA ASN A 37 -0.28 16.26 12.70
C ASN A 37 0.27 17.63 12.22
N PRO A 38 1.18 17.64 11.23
CA PRO A 38 1.56 18.90 10.58
C PRO A 38 0.32 19.54 9.92
N GLU A 39 0.28 20.88 9.89
CA GLU A 39 -0.73 21.61 9.15
C GLU A 39 -0.50 21.40 7.65
N CYS A 40 -1.49 20.84 6.95
CA CYS A 40 -1.39 20.50 5.54
C CYS A 40 -2.44 21.31 4.75
N VAL A 41 -1.98 22.03 3.72
CA VAL A 41 -2.83 22.88 2.89
C VAL A 41 -2.48 22.72 1.40
N ILE A 42 -3.47 23.00 0.55
CA ILE A 42 -3.28 23.09 -0.90
C ILE A 42 -3.25 24.57 -1.26
N GLU A 43 -2.14 25.02 -1.87
CA GLU A 43 -1.94 26.35 -2.40
C GLU A 43 -2.22 26.36 -3.91
N GLY A 44 -2.95 27.36 -4.39
CA GLY A 44 -3.34 27.58 -5.79
C GLY A 44 -4.85 27.53 -5.98
N ASP A 45 -5.29 28.17 -7.05
CA ASP A 45 -6.71 28.25 -7.40
C ASP A 45 -7.12 27.04 -8.22
N TYR A 46 -8.21 26.38 -7.84
CA TYR A 46 -8.86 25.33 -8.60
C TYR A 46 -10.38 25.38 -8.42
N ASN A 47 -11.09 24.82 -9.38
CA ASN A 47 -12.55 24.73 -9.32
C ASN A 47 -12.99 23.34 -9.81
N LEU A 48 -13.64 22.58 -8.94
CA LEU A 48 -14.11 21.22 -9.24
C LEU A 48 -15.30 21.20 -10.20
N ASP A 49 -15.96 22.34 -10.44
CA ASP A 49 -17.06 22.46 -11.40
C ASP A 49 -16.58 22.77 -12.82
N ASN A 50 -15.31 23.13 -12.99
CA ASN A 50 -14.75 23.46 -14.29
C ASN A 50 -13.73 22.39 -14.73
N VAL A 51 -14.01 21.79 -15.88
CA VAL A 51 -13.09 20.84 -16.53
C VAL A 51 -11.77 21.55 -16.88
N GLY A 52 -10.67 20.93 -16.51
CA GLY A 52 -9.34 21.50 -16.74
C GLY A 52 -8.24 20.85 -15.92
N SER A 53 -7.02 21.32 -16.13
CA SER A 53 -5.85 20.93 -15.35
C SER A 53 -5.33 22.10 -14.54
N TYR A 54 -5.19 21.92 -13.25
CA TYR A 54 -4.78 22.93 -12.29
C TYR A 54 -3.42 22.57 -11.71
N ASN A 55 -2.44 23.48 -11.79
CA ASN A 55 -1.13 23.31 -11.18
C ASN A 55 -1.19 23.80 -9.73
N LEU A 56 -1.05 22.89 -8.78
CA LEU A 56 -1.20 23.14 -7.37
C LEU A 56 0.07 22.82 -6.60
N VAL A 57 0.16 23.33 -5.37
CA VAL A 57 1.24 23.04 -4.43
C VAL A 57 0.62 22.52 -3.15
N PHE A 58 1.08 21.35 -2.70
CA PHE A 58 0.78 20.86 -1.36
C PHE A 58 1.86 21.37 -0.41
N LYS A 59 1.45 22.00 0.67
CA LYS A 59 2.35 22.54 1.72
C LYS A 59 2.02 21.88 3.03
N ALA A 60 3.04 21.39 3.72
CA ALA A 60 2.97 20.88 5.07
C ALA A 60 3.87 21.70 6.00
N THR A 61 3.36 22.06 7.18
CA THR A 61 4.08 22.86 8.19
C THR A 61 3.94 22.15 9.53
N ASP A 62 5.07 21.89 10.21
CA ASP A 62 5.08 21.32 11.55
C ASP A 62 4.89 22.38 12.65
N SER A 63 4.79 21.94 13.90
CA SER A 63 4.66 22.81 15.07
C SER A 63 5.93 23.63 15.39
N SER A 64 7.06 23.26 14.81
CA SER A 64 8.34 23.97 14.95
C SER A 64 8.57 25.01 13.85
N GLY A 65 7.67 25.07 12.86
CA GLY A 65 7.72 26.01 11.74
C GLY A 65 8.54 25.52 10.54
N ASN A 66 8.97 24.25 10.51
CA ASN A 66 9.60 23.70 9.33
C ASN A 66 8.57 23.38 8.25
N VAL A 67 8.91 23.61 6.98
CA VAL A 67 7.96 23.57 5.87
C VAL A 67 8.45 22.69 4.74
N SER A 68 7.56 21.85 4.24
CA SER A 68 7.72 21.12 2.98
C SER A 68 6.70 21.57 1.93
N LYS A 69 7.10 21.57 0.67
CA LYS A 69 6.22 21.88 -0.47
C LYS A 69 6.44 20.91 -1.62
N LYS A 70 5.35 20.40 -2.22
CA LYS A 70 5.40 19.58 -3.43
C LYS A 70 4.35 20.02 -4.45
N LYS A 71 4.75 20.08 -5.72
CA LYS A 71 3.86 20.42 -6.85
C LYS A 71 3.14 19.18 -7.36
N PHE A 72 1.89 19.34 -7.78
CA PHE A 72 1.10 18.31 -8.44
C PHE A 72 0.08 18.92 -9.40
N ILE A 73 -0.55 18.08 -10.21
CA ILE A 73 -1.59 18.48 -11.16
C ILE A 73 -2.92 17.87 -10.72
N LEU A 74 -3.94 18.71 -10.57
CA LEU A 74 -5.32 18.27 -10.43
C LEU A 74 -5.99 18.33 -11.80
N ASN A 75 -6.48 17.20 -12.30
CA ASN A 75 -7.29 17.13 -13.50
C ASN A 75 -8.76 16.96 -13.13
N VAL A 76 -9.58 17.94 -13.47
CA VAL A 76 -11.04 17.86 -13.38
C VAL A 76 -11.56 17.40 -14.75
N ASN A 77 -12.16 16.23 -14.79
CA ASN A 77 -12.65 15.60 -16.02
C ASN A 77 -14.17 15.64 -16.08
N GLU A 78 -14.76 15.65 -17.27
CA GLU A 78 -16.18 15.40 -17.42
C GLU A 78 -16.56 14.06 -16.76
N ALA A 79 -17.77 13.99 -16.20
CA ALA A 79 -18.34 12.72 -15.83
C ALA A 79 -18.39 11.87 -17.11
N SER A 80 -17.53 10.86 -17.20
CA SER A 80 -17.67 9.90 -18.28
C SER A 80 -19.07 9.32 -18.16
N SER A 81 -19.95 9.58 -19.15
CA SER A 81 -21.15 8.79 -19.29
C SER A 81 -20.68 7.35 -19.27
N LYS A 82 -21.05 6.61 -18.20
CA LYS A 82 -20.80 5.18 -18.16
C LYS A 82 -21.41 4.60 -19.42
N LYS A 83 -20.61 4.40 -20.47
CA LYS A 83 -20.89 3.31 -21.38
C LYS A 83 -20.90 2.12 -20.45
N GLU A 84 -22.06 1.52 -20.25
CA GLU A 84 -22.12 0.16 -19.72
C GLU A 84 -21.17 -0.64 -20.59
N SER A 85 -19.95 -0.79 -20.14
CA SER A 85 -19.04 -1.77 -20.69
C SER A 85 -19.70 -3.08 -20.31
N ASN A 86 -20.35 -3.73 -21.27
CA ASN A 86 -20.71 -5.12 -21.18
C ASN A 86 -19.48 -5.82 -20.59
N GLY A 87 -19.62 -6.24 -19.33
CA GLY A 87 -18.55 -6.58 -18.40
C GLY A 87 -17.58 -7.68 -18.83
N VAL A 88 -16.82 -7.41 -19.84
CA VAL A 88 -15.55 -8.08 -20.04
C VAL A 88 -14.55 -7.32 -19.15
N LYS A 89 -14.34 -7.81 -17.93
CA LYS A 89 -13.17 -7.44 -17.16
C LYS A 89 -11.98 -7.66 -18.10
N SER A 90 -11.29 -6.60 -18.47
CA SER A 90 -10.02 -6.70 -19.18
C SER A 90 -9.07 -7.48 -18.27
N VAL A 91 -8.89 -8.75 -18.56
CA VAL A 91 -7.92 -9.60 -17.88
C VAL A 91 -6.58 -9.29 -18.51
N THR A 92 -5.61 -8.85 -17.72
CA THR A 92 -4.23 -8.73 -18.18
C THR A 92 -3.60 -10.11 -18.17
N GLU A 93 -3.23 -10.60 -19.34
CA GLU A 93 -2.53 -11.88 -19.43
C GLU A 93 -1.11 -11.77 -18.84
N PHE A 94 -0.69 -12.77 -18.07
CA PHE A 94 0.64 -12.75 -17.44
C PHE A 94 1.77 -12.69 -18.48
N SER A 95 1.58 -13.28 -19.65
CA SER A 95 2.50 -13.18 -20.79
C SER A 95 2.72 -11.74 -21.27
N ASP A 96 1.68 -10.88 -21.19
CA ASP A 96 1.79 -9.48 -21.55
C ASP A 96 2.59 -8.70 -20.49
N VAL A 97 2.46 -9.07 -19.23
CA VAL A 97 3.28 -8.49 -18.15
C VAL A 97 4.76 -8.83 -18.39
N ILE A 98 5.08 -10.09 -18.68
CA ILE A 98 6.46 -10.51 -19.00
C ILE A 98 6.97 -9.71 -20.20
N LYS A 99 6.25 -9.70 -21.29
CA LYS A 99 6.64 -9.03 -22.54
C LYS A 99 6.94 -7.53 -22.33
N ASN A 100 6.16 -6.85 -21.48
CA ASN A 100 6.24 -5.41 -21.34
C ASN A 100 7.21 -4.96 -20.25
N TYR A 101 7.48 -5.78 -19.24
CA TYR A 101 8.19 -5.35 -18.02
C TYR A 101 9.42 -6.20 -17.66
N LYS A 102 9.58 -7.42 -18.23
CA LYS A 102 10.75 -8.25 -17.96
C LYS A 102 11.98 -7.71 -18.67
N ASN A 103 13.05 -7.51 -17.91
CA ASN A 103 14.39 -7.16 -18.38
C ASN A 103 15.44 -7.67 -17.38
N ASP A 104 16.72 -7.42 -17.64
CA ASP A 104 17.83 -7.92 -16.83
C ASP A 104 17.83 -7.42 -15.38
N ASN A 105 17.10 -6.33 -15.09
CA ASN A 105 17.03 -5.70 -13.77
C ASN A 105 15.67 -5.91 -13.08
N THR A 106 14.77 -6.70 -13.64
CA THR A 106 13.43 -6.94 -13.07
C THR A 106 13.15 -8.42 -12.86
N GLN A 107 12.43 -8.71 -11.78
CA GLN A 107 11.80 -10.00 -11.56
C GLN A 107 10.28 -9.83 -11.64
N ILE A 108 9.60 -10.82 -12.22
CA ILE A 108 8.15 -10.81 -12.37
C ILE A 108 7.55 -11.85 -11.44
N GLY A 109 6.71 -11.41 -10.54
CA GLY A 109 6.04 -12.26 -9.58
C GLY A 109 4.56 -11.92 -9.42
N ILE A 110 3.92 -12.60 -8.50
CA ILE A 110 2.53 -12.37 -8.14
C ILE A 110 2.38 -12.29 -6.62
N ASP A 111 1.35 -11.61 -6.15
CA ASP A 111 0.86 -11.76 -4.78
C ASP A 111 -0.45 -12.56 -4.76
N VAL A 112 -0.65 -13.33 -3.70
CA VAL A 112 -1.79 -14.22 -3.58
C VAL A 112 -2.31 -14.33 -2.14
N SER A 113 -3.60 -14.60 -2.03
CA SER A 113 -4.30 -14.84 -0.77
C SER A 113 -5.42 -15.86 -0.97
N LYS A 114 -6.31 -16.00 0.00
CA LYS A 114 -7.53 -16.81 -0.14
C LYS A 114 -8.40 -16.41 -1.32
N TRP A 115 -8.30 -15.17 -1.79
CA TRP A 115 -9.16 -14.65 -2.85
C TRP A 115 -8.89 -15.25 -4.23
N GLN A 116 -7.70 -15.79 -4.45
CA GLN A 116 -7.35 -16.49 -5.68
C GLN A 116 -7.79 -17.97 -5.68
N GLY A 117 -8.32 -18.46 -4.53
CA GLY A 117 -8.78 -19.85 -4.40
C GLY A 117 -7.63 -20.87 -4.47
N ASP A 118 -7.86 -21.98 -5.18
CA ASP A 118 -6.87 -23.01 -5.40
C ASP A 118 -5.98 -22.67 -6.59
N ILE A 119 -4.67 -22.67 -6.34
CA ILE A 119 -3.65 -22.26 -7.31
C ILE A 119 -2.78 -23.45 -7.70
N ASP A 120 -2.59 -23.62 -8.99
CA ASP A 120 -1.63 -24.56 -9.55
C ASP A 120 -0.25 -23.91 -9.71
N PHE A 121 0.60 -24.05 -8.72
CA PHE A 121 1.94 -23.44 -8.70
C PHE A 121 2.87 -24.01 -9.77
N SER A 122 2.64 -25.24 -10.24
CA SER A 122 3.40 -25.80 -11.36
C SER A 122 3.10 -25.04 -12.66
N LYS A 123 1.82 -24.67 -12.89
CA LYS A 123 1.45 -23.82 -14.02
C LYS A 123 2.01 -22.42 -13.89
N LEU A 124 1.97 -21.83 -12.69
CA LEU A 124 2.57 -20.52 -12.45
C LEU A 124 4.06 -20.49 -12.79
N LYS A 125 4.81 -21.50 -12.33
CA LYS A 125 6.24 -21.63 -12.65
C LYS A 125 6.46 -21.78 -14.16
N SER A 126 5.67 -22.61 -14.82
CA SER A 126 5.75 -22.81 -16.26
C SER A 126 5.38 -21.54 -17.06
N ALA A 127 4.51 -20.69 -16.52
CA ALA A 127 4.15 -19.40 -17.09
C ALA A 127 5.21 -18.32 -16.88
N GLY A 128 6.28 -18.58 -16.12
CA GLY A 128 7.38 -17.65 -15.90
C GLY A 128 7.27 -16.80 -14.62
N VAL A 129 6.46 -17.22 -13.66
CA VAL A 129 6.43 -16.59 -12.33
C VAL A 129 7.75 -16.88 -11.62
N GLU A 130 8.48 -15.84 -11.24
CA GLU A 130 9.81 -15.94 -10.63
C GLU A 130 9.76 -15.90 -9.10
N PHE A 131 8.72 -15.32 -8.52
CA PHE A 131 8.49 -15.30 -7.07
C PHE A 131 7.01 -15.14 -6.74
N VAL A 132 6.66 -15.42 -5.50
CA VAL A 132 5.31 -15.18 -4.99
C VAL A 132 5.36 -14.50 -3.62
N ILE A 133 4.47 -13.53 -3.39
CA ILE A 133 4.23 -12.93 -2.07
C ILE A 133 2.89 -13.44 -1.57
N ILE A 134 2.87 -14.19 -0.48
CA ILE A 134 1.69 -14.89 0.02
C ILE A 134 1.15 -14.18 1.26
N ARG A 135 -0.15 -13.89 1.29
CA ARG A 135 -0.76 -13.35 2.49
C ARG A 135 -0.70 -14.37 3.62
N ILE A 136 0.05 -14.06 4.68
CA ILE A 136 0.06 -14.90 5.88
C ILE A 136 -1.26 -14.78 6.64
N GLY A 137 -1.81 -13.56 6.72
CA GLY A 137 -3.04 -13.32 7.47
C GLY A 137 -3.37 -11.84 7.59
N SER A 138 -4.24 -11.55 8.53
CA SER A 138 -4.71 -10.21 8.87
C SER A 138 -5.18 -10.21 10.33
N SER A 139 -5.71 -9.08 10.79
CA SER A 139 -6.49 -9.03 12.02
C SER A 139 -7.97 -8.73 11.72
N THR A 140 -8.83 -8.98 12.70
CA THR A 140 -10.27 -8.70 12.60
C THR A 140 -10.61 -7.22 12.79
N GLY A 141 -9.63 -6.35 12.65
CA GLY A 141 -9.71 -4.90 12.80
C GLY A 141 -8.65 -4.37 13.76
N ILE A 142 -8.73 -3.08 14.10
CA ILE A 142 -7.72 -2.34 14.88
C ILE A 142 -7.38 -3.03 16.21
N ASN A 143 -8.39 -3.44 16.97
CA ASN A 143 -8.23 -4.11 18.26
C ASN A 143 -8.54 -5.61 18.17
N GLY A 144 -8.64 -6.13 16.95
CA GLY A 144 -9.01 -7.52 16.71
C GLY A 144 -7.85 -8.50 16.84
N GLU A 145 -8.17 -9.77 16.91
CA GLU A 145 -7.19 -10.84 16.94
C GLU A 145 -6.63 -11.11 15.53
N ASN A 146 -5.38 -11.54 15.48
CA ASN A 146 -4.74 -11.97 14.25
C ASN A 146 -5.22 -13.36 13.85
N PHE A 147 -5.39 -13.57 12.55
CA PHE A 147 -5.80 -14.85 11.99
C PHE A 147 -4.96 -15.21 10.75
N ILE A 148 -4.77 -16.49 10.55
CA ILE A 148 -4.09 -17.03 9.35
C ILE A 148 -5.04 -16.97 8.15
N ASP A 149 -4.53 -16.54 6.99
CA ASP A 149 -5.26 -16.68 5.72
C ASP A 149 -5.55 -18.17 5.44
N SER A 150 -6.78 -18.48 5.09
CA SER A 150 -7.22 -19.88 4.95
C SER A 150 -6.46 -20.67 3.84
N LYS A 151 -5.79 -19.96 2.92
CA LYS A 151 -4.97 -20.58 1.87
C LYS A 151 -3.47 -20.44 2.11
N PHE A 152 -3.03 -19.80 3.18
CA PHE A 152 -1.62 -19.54 3.45
C PHE A 152 -0.79 -20.85 3.45
N ILE A 153 -1.18 -21.82 4.28
CA ILE A 153 -0.43 -23.07 4.46
C ILE A 153 -0.38 -23.88 3.15
N GLN A 154 -1.50 -23.91 2.43
CA GLN A 154 -1.57 -24.60 1.13
C GLN A 154 -0.64 -23.91 0.12
N ASN A 155 -0.74 -22.58 0.00
CA ASN A 155 0.01 -21.81 -0.98
C ASN A 155 1.53 -21.89 -0.73
N ILE A 156 1.99 -21.71 0.53
CA ILE A 156 3.41 -21.73 0.84
C ILE A 156 4.03 -23.12 0.61
N LYS A 157 3.33 -24.20 0.99
CA LYS A 157 3.78 -25.56 0.72
C LYS A 157 3.86 -25.85 -0.77
N ASN A 158 2.85 -25.45 -1.53
CA ASN A 158 2.81 -25.66 -2.98
C ASN A 158 3.90 -24.84 -3.70
N ALA A 159 4.10 -23.57 -3.32
CA ALA A 159 5.18 -22.74 -3.89
C ALA A 159 6.56 -23.36 -3.61
N ASN A 160 6.82 -23.73 -2.35
CA ASN A 160 8.08 -24.35 -1.96
C ASN A 160 8.32 -25.68 -2.69
N SER A 161 7.27 -26.51 -2.90
CA SER A 161 7.40 -27.82 -3.56
C SER A 161 7.83 -27.72 -5.01
N VAL A 162 7.49 -26.63 -5.70
CA VAL A 162 7.89 -26.38 -7.09
C VAL A 162 9.11 -25.45 -7.20
N GLY A 163 9.65 -25.00 -6.05
CA GLY A 163 10.84 -24.14 -5.99
C GLY A 163 10.60 -22.75 -6.56
N ILE A 164 9.43 -22.14 -6.28
CA ILE A 164 9.19 -20.71 -6.47
C ILE A 164 9.58 -20.00 -5.17
N PRO A 165 10.50 -19.01 -5.21
CA PRO A 165 10.86 -18.21 -4.04
C PRO A 165 9.65 -17.52 -3.42
N VAL A 166 9.55 -17.54 -2.08
CA VAL A 166 8.40 -17.06 -1.34
C VAL A 166 8.78 -15.85 -0.47
N GLY A 167 7.98 -14.79 -0.58
CA GLY A 167 7.82 -13.78 0.45
C GLY A 167 6.44 -13.87 1.07
N VAL A 168 6.22 -13.12 2.14
CA VAL A 168 4.89 -13.06 2.76
C VAL A 168 4.46 -11.62 3.00
N TYR A 169 3.15 -11.39 3.09
CA TYR A 169 2.62 -10.12 3.54
C TYR A 169 1.55 -10.32 4.61
N PHE A 170 1.41 -9.33 5.47
CA PHE A 170 0.39 -9.28 6.49
C PHE A 170 -0.44 -8.01 6.32
N TYR A 171 -1.75 -8.18 6.13
CA TYR A 171 -2.67 -7.06 6.03
C TYR A 171 -2.95 -6.51 7.43
N SER A 172 -2.31 -5.38 7.76
CA SER A 172 -2.26 -4.85 9.11
C SER A 172 -3.27 -3.73 9.34
N TYR A 173 -3.90 -3.76 10.50
CA TYR A 173 -4.68 -2.67 11.08
C TYR A 173 -3.95 -1.99 12.24
N ALA A 174 -2.63 -2.19 12.36
CA ALA A 174 -1.87 -1.65 13.46
C ALA A 174 -1.96 -0.12 13.49
N ASN A 175 -2.31 0.43 14.65
CA ASN A 175 -2.43 1.85 14.91
C ASN A 175 -1.47 2.34 16.01
N SER A 176 -0.54 1.49 16.43
CA SER A 176 0.48 1.80 17.42
C SER A 176 1.74 0.96 17.21
N VAL A 177 2.84 1.40 17.78
CA VAL A 177 4.13 0.68 17.78
C VAL A 177 3.98 -0.70 18.45
N ASP A 178 3.32 -0.75 19.61
CA ASP A 178 3.11 -2.00 20.35
C ASP A 178 2.30 -3.01 19.55
N ARG A 179 1.28 -2.53 18.82
CA ARG A 179 0.49 -3.39 17.94
C ARG A 179 1.34 -3.91 16.77
N ALA A 180 2.14 -3.07 16.14
CA ALA A 180 3.02 -3.49 15.04
C ALA A 180 4.07 -4.51 15.51
N ILE A 181 4.62 -4.33 16.72
CA ILE A 181 5.53 -5.29 17.35
C ILE A 181 4.82 -6.62 17.63
N SER A 182 3.59 -6.56 18.12
CA SER A 182 2.77 -7.77 18.35
C SER A 182 2.49 -8.52 17.06
N ASP A 183 2.10 -7.80 16.00
CA ASP A 183 1.86 -8.38 14.67
C ASP A 183 3.15 -9.01 14.11
N ALA A 184 4.30 -8.34 14.24
CA ALA A 184 5.59 -8.87 13.80
C ALA A 184 5.97 -10.18 14.52
N LYS A 185 5.78 -10.23 15.84
CA LYS A 185 6.00 -11.45 16.62
C LYS A 185 5.11 -12.60 16.15
N TRP A 186 3.84 -12.31 15.94
CA TRP A 186 2.87 -13.27 15.45
C TRP A 186 3.23 -13.79 14.07
N ILE A 187 3.67 -12.92 13.14
CA ILE A 187 4.13 -13.31 11.82
C ILE A 187 5.31 -14.27 11.91
N ILE A 188 6.36 -13.90 12.66
CA ILE A 188 7.58 -14.71 12.82
C ILE A 188 7.25 -16.11 13.36
N GLU A 189 6.38 -16.19 14.38
CA GLU A 189 5.98 -17.46 14.96
C GLU A 189 5.26 -18.37 13.96
N ASN A 190 4.46 -17.78 13.07
CA ASN A 190 3.66 -18.53 12.11
C ASN A 190 4.39 -18.88 10.80
N ILE A 191 5.56 -18.28 10.53
CA ILE A 191 6.37 -18.62 9.35
C ILE A 191 7.61 -19.44 9.66
N LYS A 192 7.99 -19.62 10.92
CA LYS A 192 9.26 -20.25 11.34
C LYS A 192 9.53 -21.63 10.76
N ASP A 193 8.47 -22.38 10.46
CA ASP A 193 8.56 -23.76 9.95
C ASP A 193 8.49 -23.83 8.40
N TYR A 194 8.48 -22.67 7.74
CA TYR A 194 8.38 -22.57 6.29
C TYR A 194 9.60 -21.88 5.70
N LYS A 195 9.92 -22.25 4.46
CA LYS A 195 10.98 -21.58 3.70
C LYS A 195 10.44 -20.27 3.13
N VAL A 196 10.86 -19.14 3.70
CA VAL A 196 10.59 -17.77 3.23
C VAL A 196 11.93 -17.16 2.85
N GLU A 197 12.09 -16.81 1.58
CA GLU A 197 13.37 -16.36 1.00
C GLU A 197 13.38 -14.86 0.68
N LEU A 198 12.19 -14.27 0.58
CA LEU A 198 11.99 -12.88 0.25
C LEU A 198 11.49 -12.10 1.48
N PRO A 199 11.50 -10.75 1.42
CA PRO A 199 11.06 -9.93 2.53
C PRO A 199 9.62 -10.19 2.99
N ILE A 200 9.37 -9.85 4.25
CA ILE A 200 8.03 -9.74 4.82
C ILE A 200 7.52 -8.32 4.51
N ALA A 201 6.40 -8.22 3.81
CA ALA A 201 5.77 -6.94 3.50
C ALA A 201 4.75 -6.57 4.58
N PHE A 202 4.83 -5.34 5.06
CA PHE A 202 3.82 -4.73 5.90
C PHE A 202 2.81 -4.02 5.00
N ASP A 203 1.61 -4.61 4.88
CA ASP A 203 0.53 -4.12 4.03
C ASP A 203 -0.47 -3.34 4.90
N TRP A 204 -0.44 -2.02 4.77
CA TRP A 204 -1.29 -1.12 5.54
C TRP A 204 -2.03 -0.18 4.60
N GLU A 205 -3.34 -0.41 4.41
CA GLU A 205 -4.12 0.24 3.36
C GLU A 205 -5.29 1.09 3.89
N ASN A 206 -5.44 1.22 5.21
CA ASN A 206 -6.61 1.90 5.77
C ASN A 206 -6.48 3.43 5.72
N TRP A 207 -6.42 3.97 4.52
CA TRP A 207 -6.28 5.40 4.24
C TRP A 207 -7.46 6.24 4.74
N GLY A 208 -8.69 5.72 4.71
CA GLY A 208 -9.89 6.40 5.21
C GLY A 208 -9.89 6.63 6.71
N SER A 209 -9.09 5.89 7.44
CA SER A 209 -8.97 5.97 8.89
C SER A 209 -7.66 6.64 9.34
N PHE A 210 -6.81 7.08 8.40
CA PHE A 210 -5.51 7.66 8.72
C PHE A 210 -5.65 8.86 9.68
N ASN A 211 -6.57 9.76 9.40
CA ASN A 211 -6.85 10.91 10.26
C ASN A 211 -7.48 10.53 11.61
N THR A 212 -8.07 9.35 11.72
CA THR A 212 -8.71 8.84 12.94
C THR A 212 -7.69 8.23 13.91
N TYR A 213 -6.50 7.82 13.41
CA TYR A 213 -5.49 7.14 14.22
C TYR A 213 -4.44 8.06 14.82
N GLU A 214 -4.49 9.37 14.52
CA GLU A 214 -3.45 10.32 14.95
C GLU A 214 -2.03 9.77 14.70
N LEU A 215 -1.87 8.99 13.63
CA LEU A 215 -0.57 8.42 13.28
C LEU A 215 0.29 9.51 12.66
N SER A 216 1.26 10.02 13.43
CA SER A 216 2.34 10.80 12.87
C SER A 216 3.22 9.92 11.96
N PHE A 217 3.95 10.52 11.04
CA PHE A 217 4.98 9.83 10.25
C PHE A 217 5.95 9.03 11.14
N PHE A 218 6.30 9.58 12.30
CA PHE A 218 7.12 8.90 13.30
C PHE A 218 6.48 7.59 13.77
N GLY A 219 5.18 7.57 14.02
CA GLY A 219 4.43 6.36 14.36
C GLY A 219 4.54 5.29 13.26
N LEU A 220 4.30 5.66 12.01
CA LEU A 220 4.44 4.75 10.86
C LEU A 220 5.88 4.22 10.72
N THR A 221 6.87 5.07 10.85
CA THR A 221 8.29 4.67 10.77
C THR A 221 8.66 3.72 11.90
N ASN A 222 8.18 3.95 13.11
CA ASN A 222 8.43 3.07 14.24
C ASN A 222 7.70 1.73 14.12
N MET A 223 6.51 1.71 13.55
CA MET A 223 5.79 0.47 13.22
C MET A 223 6.58 -0.36 12.21
N ALA A 224 7.05 0.25 11.13
CA ALA A 224 7.90 -0.41 10.14
C ALA A 224 9.23 -0.91 10.74
N LYS A 225 9.87 -0.13 11.62
CA LYS A 225 11.06 -0.56 12.37
C LYS A 225 10.77 -1.76 13.29
N GLY A 226 9.60 -1.79 13.93
CA GLY A 226 9.18 -2.90 14.77
C GLY A 226 9.10 -4.23 14.00
N LEU A 227 8.72 -4.20 12.74
CA LEU A 227 8.73 -5.37 11.85
C LEU A 227 10.15 -5.78 11.42
N ASN A 228 11.03 -4.81 11.17
CA ASN A 228 12.41 -5.07 10.68
C ASN A 228 13.43 -5.44 11.78
N GLN A 229 13.15 -5.22 13.06
CA GLN A 229 14.09 -5.49 14.17
C GLN A 229 14.23 -6.98 14.53
N ARG A 230 13.69 -7.92 13.73
CA ARG A 230 13.68 -9.34 14.05
C ARG A 230 14.20 -10.26 12.95
N ASN A 231 14.92 -9.71 11.99
CA ASN A 231 15.72 -10.46 11.03
C ASN A 231 17.12 -10.74 11.55
#